data_36e1637d6ae4a8a2a5ae8e8c6e999307
#
_entry.id   36e1637d6ae4a8a2a5ae8e8c6e999307
#
_cell.length_a   1.000
_cell.length_b   1.000
_cell.length_c   1.000
_cell.angle_alpha   90.00
_cell.angle_beta   90.00
_cell.angle_gamma   90.00
#
_symmetry.space_group_name_H-M   'P 1'
#
loop_
_entity.id
_entity.type
_entity.pdbx_description
1 polymer ?
#
loop_
_entity_poly.entity_id
_entity_poly.type
_entity_poly.pdbx_seq_one_letter_code
_entity_poly.pdbx_strand_id
1 'polypeptide(L)'
;HNIKSIIPLLDRHGINIRNKMFDTMIAHYLIEPEQRHSLDTLAEVYLNYLCISLEDIIGKGRTRLKIKDIDINTVSDFSSECADVSLRLYHVFTTYLNENKLDKLFEDIEMPLVPVLSAMEANGVKIDSEGLKQISESQAVEIQDIERQIFDYAGMSFNISSPKQLGEVLFEKLKIKVPAKKTKSGQYPTGEDVLQKIIGEHPVIQLVLDYRGLTKLKSTYSDALPALINPIDGLVHTSYNQAVTATGRLSSTNP
;
A
#
# COMPACT_ATOMS: atom_id res chain seq x y z
N HIS A 1 11.21 -8.48 15.32
CA HIS A 1 10.85 -7.43 14.36
C HIS A 1 9.88 -7.93 13.31
N ASN A 2 8.76 -7.26 13.11
CA ASN A 2 7.70 -7.67 12.19
C ASN A 2 7.20 -9.11 12.44
N ILE A 3 6.85 -9.41 13.68
CA ILE A 3 6.45 -10.75 14.16
C ILE A 3 5.26 -11.31 13.37
N LYS A 4 4.34 -10.44 12.95
CA LYS A 4 3.17 -10.85 12.17
C LYS A 4 3.55 -11.66 10.92
N SER A 5 4.64 -11.32 10.24
CA SER A 5 5.13 -12.05 9.07
C SER A 5 5.77 -13.40 9.42
N ILE A 6 6.19 -13.59 10.66
CA ILE A 6 6.88 -14.80 11.14
C ILE A 6 5.88 -15.85 11.63
N ILE A 7 4.77 -15.43 12.24
CA ILE A 7 3.75 -16.33 12.81
C ILE A 7 3.29 -17.39 11.79
N PRO A 8 2.86 -17.04 10.56
CA PRO A 8 2.38 -18.04 9.59
C PRO A 8 3.48 -19.03 9.14
N LEU A 9 4.74 -18.62 9.18
CA LEU A 9 5.86 -19.51 8.85
C LEU A 9 6.07 -20.54 9.95
N LEU A 10 5.99 -20.12 11.21
CA LEU A 10 6.11 -21.03 12.37
C LEU A 10 4.93 -21.99 12.44
N ASP A 11 3.71 -21.50 12.22
CA ASP A 11 2.49 -22.31 12.24
C ASP A 11 2.53 -23.43 11.20
N ARG A 12 3.07 -23.19 10.00
CA ARG A 12 3.28 -24.22 8.96
C ARG A 12 4.18 -25.36 9.41
N HIS A 13 5.07 -25.09 10.37
CA HIS A 13 5.97 -26.10 10.97
C HIS A 13 5.47 -26.62 12.31
N GLY A 14 4.22 -26.30 12.71
CA GLY A 14 3.62 -26.73 13.98
C GLY A 14 4.23 -26.06 15.22
N ILE A 15 4.92 -24.93 15.02
CA ILE A 15 5.58 -24.18 16.09
C ILE A 15 4.65 -23.04 16.54
N ASN A 16 4.13 -23.13 17.74
CA ASN A 16 3.27 -22.11 18.34
C ASN A 16 4.03 -21.24 19.33
N ILE A 17 3.98 -19.93 19.15
CA ILE A 17 4.54 -18.97 20.10
C ILE A 17 3.57 -18.85 21.29
N ARG A 18 4.00 -19.30 22.48
CA ARG A 18 3.18 -19.28 23.71
C ARG A 18 3.53 -18.13 24.66
N ASN A 19 4.68 -17.51 24.46
CA ASN A 19 5.18 -16.46 25.33
C ASN A 19 4.68 -15.08 24.87
N LYS A 20 4.78 -14.08 25.78
CA LYS A 20 4.56 -12.68 25.45
C LYS A 20 5.51 -12.28 24.33
N MET A 21 4.97 -11.71 23.28
CA MET A 21 5.72 -11.22 22.12
C MET A 21 6.03 -9.73 22.28
N PHE A 22 7.10 -9.29 21.66
CA PHE A 22 7.45 -7.89 21.52
C PHE A 22 7.91 -7.61 20.09
N ASP A 23 7.20 -6.75 19.37
CA ASP A 23 7.56 -6.36 18.00
C ASP A 23 8.22 -5.00 17.99
N THR A 24 9.51 -4.96 17.63
CA THR A 24 10.31 -3.72 17.58
C THR A 24 9.84 -2.75 16.49
N MET A 25 9.19 -3.24 15.43
CA MET A 25 8.59 -2.38 14.39
C MET A 25 7.38 -1.62 14.97
N ILE A 26 6.49 -2.32 15.67
CA ILE A 26 5.31 -1.72 16.30
C ILE A 26 5.70 -0.81 17.47
N ALA A 27 6.69 -1.20 18.27
CA ALA A 27 7.21 -0.36 19.34
C ALA A 27 7.72 0.99 18.81
N HIS A 28 8.53 0.96 17.76
CA HIS A 28 9.03 2.19 17.14
C HIS A 28 7.92 3.00 16.46
N TYR A 29 6.95 2.34 15.83
CA TYR A 29 5.81 3.04 15.24
C TYR A 29 5.04 3.87 16.28
N LEU A 30 4.86 3.38 17.50
CA LEU A 30 4.21 4.15 18.56
C LEU A 30 5.08 5.33 19.05
N ILE A 31 6.40 5.21 18.99
CA ILE A 31 7.35 6.25 19.42
C ILE A 31 7.46 7.34 18.35
N GLU A 32 7.63 6.95 17.06
CA GLU A 32 7.90 7.87 15.94
C GLU A 32 7.09 7.44 14.69
N PRO A 33 5.76 7.67 14.66
CA PRO A 33 4.87 7.10 13.64
C PRO A 33 5.12 7.57 12.19
N GLU A 34 5.82 8.69 12.01
CA GLU A 34 6.13 9.25 10.69
C GLU A 34 7.47 8.78 10.12
N GLN A 35 8.25 8.03 10.90
CA GLN A 35 9.58 7.56 10.51
C GLN A 35 9.52 6.20 9.79
N ARG A 36 10.66 5.75 9.27
CA ARG A 36 10.81 4.40 8.74
C ARG A 36 11.06 3.41 9.88
N HIS A 37 10.40 2.26 9.80
CA HIS A 37 10.44 1.23 10.85
C HIS A 37 11.22 -0.02 10.42
N SER A 38 12.01 0.04 9.35
CA SER A 38 12.82 -1.10 8.92
C SER A 38 13.97 -1.36 9.91
N LEU A 39 14.33 -2.64 10.08
CA LEU A 39 15.30 -3.09 11.09
C LEU A 39 16.66 -2.42 10.93
N ASP A 40 17.13 -2.29 9.69
CA ASP A 40 18.38 -1.61 9.33
C ASP A 40 18.38 -0.13 9.71
N THR A 41 17.29 0.60 9.40
CA THR A 41 17.14 2.00 9.80
C THR A 41 17.14 2.14 11.33
N LEU A 42 16.43 1.24 12.03
CA LEU A 42 16.38 1.27 13.49
C LEU A 42 17.73 0.96 14.13
N ALA A 43 18.49 0.02 13.57
CA ALA A 43 19.84 -0.30 14.04
C ALA A 43 20.79 0.90 13.87
N GLU A 44 20.74 1.54 12.70
CA GLU A 44 21.56 2.73 12.44
C GLU A 44 21.25 3.86 13.41
N VAL A 45 19.98 4.21 13.59
CA VAL A 45 19.54 5.35 14.40
C VAL A 45 19.73 5.11 15.91
N TYR A 46 19.32 3.95 16.42
CA TYR A 46 19.25 3.70 17.85
C TYR A 46 20.43 2.92 18.42
N LEU A 47 21.16 2.18 17.59
CA LEU A 47 22.30 1.37 18.02
C LEU A 47 23.62 1.88 17.43
N ASN A 48 23.61 2.86 16.52
CA ASN A 48 24.75 3.30 15.72
C ASN A 48 25.47 2.11 15.05
N TYR A 49 24.68 1.21 14.46
CA TYR A 49 25.13 -0.04 13.88
C TYR A 49 24.58 -0.20 12.45
N LEU A 50 25.49 -0.45 11.49
CA LEU A 50 25.14 -0.72 10.10
C LEU A 50 24.94 -2.22 9.90
N CYS A 51 23.70 -2.63 9.65
CA CYS A 51 23.34 -4.01 9.36
C CYS A 51 23.74 -4.44 7.95
N ILE A 52 23.91 -5.73 7.78
CA ILE A 52 23.92 -6.38 6.45
C ILE A 52 22.55 -6.10 5.82
N SER A 53 22.51 -5.43 4.67
CA SER A 53 21.25 -5.19 4.00
C SER A 53 20.77 -6.43 3.24
N LEU A 54 19.46 -6.64 3.19
CA LEU A 54 18.91 -7.72 2.37
C LEU A 54 19.29 -7.55 0.89
N GLU A 55 19.41 -6.31 0.41
CA GLU A 55 19.81 -6.01 -0.97
C GLU A 55 21.26 -6.42 -1.28
N ASP A 56 22.16 -6.36 -0.29
CA ASP A 56 23.54 -6.81 -0.46
C ASP A 56 23.63 -8.33 -0.65
N ILE A 57 22.65 -9.06 -0.09
CA ILE A 57 22.60 -10.52 -0.17
C ILE A 57 21.91 -10.99 -1.46
N ILE A 58 20.74 -10.41 -1.79
CA ILE A 58 19.92 -10.89 -2.89
C ILE A 58 20.07 -10.06 -4.16
N GLY A 59 20.79 -8.94 -4.12
CA GLY A 59 20.95 -8.01 -5.24
C GLY A 59 19.75 -7.07 -5.44
N LYS A 60 19.84 -6.21 -6.46
CA LYS A 60 18.84 -5.17 -6.77
C LYS A 60 18.17 -5.38 -8.14
N GLY A 61 16.94 -4.87 -8.26
CA GLY A 61 16.25 -4.82 -9.55
C GLY A 61 15.86 -6.18 -10.13
N ARG A 62 15.98 -6.31 -11.45
CA ARG A 62 15.53 -7.51 -12.19
C ARG A 62 16.41 -8.74 -11.99
N THR A 63 17.62 -8.57 -11.50
CA THR A 63 18.59 -9.65 -11.25
C THR A 63 18.54 -10.19 -9.82
N ARG A 64 17.52 -9.81 -9.06
CA ARG A 64 17.37 -10.20 -7.66
C ARG A 64 17.25 -11.71 -7.52
N LEU A 65 18.14 -12.29 -6.71
CA LEU A 65 18.16 -13.72 -6.39
C LEU A 65 17.01 -14.09 -5.44
N LYS A 66 16.60 -15.34 -5.47
CA LYS A 66 15.72 -15.88 -4.43
C LYS A 66 16.57 -16.31 -3.23
N ILE A 67 16.08 -16.13 -2.02
CA ILE A 67 16.81 -16.50 -0.79
C ILE A 67 17.26 -17.98 -0.82
N LYS A 68 16.47 -18.88 -1.40
CA LYS A 68 16.82 -20.30 -1.54
C LYS A 68 18.04 -20.58 -2.42
N ASP A 69 18.43 -19.61 -3.26
CA ASP A 69 19.56 -19.75 -4.20
C ASP A 69 20.85 -19.11 -3.63
N ILE A 70 20.81 -18.63 -2.37
CA ILE A 70 21.92 -17.98 -1.68
C ILE A 70 22.64 -19.00 -0.79
N ASP A 71 23.94 -18.82 -0.63
CA ASP A 71 24.73 -19.64 0.30
C ASP A 71 24.17 -19.60 1.73
N ILE A 72 24.08 -20.77 2.34
CA ILE A 72 23.46 -20.93 3.67
C ILE A 72 24.21 -20.16 4.77
N ASN A 73 25.54 -20.02 4.67
CA ASN A 73 26.31 -19.29 5.67
C ASN A 73 25.96 -17.78 5.59
N THR A 74 25.85 -17.23 4.39
CA THR A 74 25.44 -15.84 4.17
C THR A 74 24.04 -15.56 4.73
N VAL A 75 23.09 -16.48 4.51
CA VAL A 75 21.73 -16.37 5.07
C VAL A 75 21.75 -16.51 6.60
N SER A 76 22.60 -17.40 7.12
CA SER A 76 22.77 -17.59 8.57
C SER A 76 23.33 -16.36 9.25
N ASP A 77 24.35 -15.73 8.70
CA ASP A 77 24.96 -14.52 9.24
C ASP A 77 23.93 -13.37 9.30
N PHE A 78 23.21 -13.14 8.20
CA PHE A 78 22.15 -12.17 8.13
C PHE A 78 21.03 -12.43 9.15
N SER A 79 20.59 -13.68 9.24
CA SER A 79 19.48 -14.04 10.15
C SER A 79 19.90 -13.91 11.62
N SER A 80 21.13 -14.27 11.94
CA SER A 80 21.71 -14.13 13.29
C SER A 80 21.85 -12.67 13.68
N GLU A 81 22.32 -11.83 12.77
CA GLU A 81 22.39 -10.38 12.96
C GLU A 81 21.00 -9.78 13.19
N CYS A 82 19.98 -10.14 12.37
CA CYS A 82 18.61 -9.69 12.57
C CYS A 82 18.07 -10.05 13.95
N ALA A 83 18.40 -11.23 14.47
CA ALA A 83 17.98 -11.67 15.80
C ALA A 83 18.67 -10.84 16.91
N ASP A 84 20.01 -10.65 16.83
CA ASP A 84 20.77 -9.84 17.79
C ASP A 84 20.29 -8.40 17.82
N VAL A 85 20.18 -7.76 16.65
CA VAL A 85 19.69 -6.38 16.51
C VAL A 85 18.27 -6.23 17.09
N SER A 86 17.38 -7.17 16.81
CA SER A 86 16.02 -7.15 17.36
C SER A 86 16.02 -7.22 18.88
N LEU A 87 16.89 -8.04 19.48
CA LEU A 87 17.01 -8.14 20.94
C LEU A 87 17.59 -6.85 21.56
N ARG A 88 18.59 -6.25 20.92
CA ARG A 88 19.16 -4.97 21.38
C ARG A 88 18.13 -3.85 21.29
N LEU A 89 17.37 -3.74 20.21
CA LEU A 89 16.29 -2.79 20.04
C LEU A 89 15.12 -3.02 21.03
N TYR A 90 14.84 -4.26 21.40
CA TYR A 90 13.87 -4.56 22.47
C TYR A 90 14.22 -3.82 23.78
N HIS A 91 15.47 -3.88 24.21
CA HIS A 91 15.90 -3.18 25.44
C HIS A 91 15.76 -1.67 25.32
N VAL A 92 16.16 -1.11 24.18
CA VAL A 92 16.03 0.33 23.91
C VAL A 92 14.55 0.75 23.91
N PHE A 93 13.71 0.10 23.13
CA PHE A 93 12.30 0.50 22.96
C PHE A 93 11.45 0.24 24.19
N THR A 94 11.78 -0.76 25.00
CA THR A 94 11.12 -0.95 26.29
C THR A 94 11.29 0.30 27.19
N THR A 95 12.47 0.90 27.20
CA THR A 95 12.72 2.14 27.96
C THR A 95 11.91 3.30 27.36
N TYR A 96 11.97 3.50 26.05
CA TYR A 96 11.21 4.59 25.38
C TYR A 96 9.70 4.47 25.57
N LEU A 97 9.13 3.27 25.46
CA LEU A 97 7.69 3.05 25.67
C LEU A 97 7.28 3.44 27.09
N ASN A 98 8.05 3.05 28.11
CA ASN A 98 7.78 3.36 29.50
C ASN A 98 7.89 4.88 29.77
N GLU A 99 8.95 5.53 29.31
CA GLU A 99 9.18 6.97 29.49
C GLU A 99 8.08 7.81 28.85
N ASN A 100 7.57 7.38 27.68
CA ASN A 100 6.50 8.06 26.95
C ASN A 100 5.09 7.59 27.35
N LYS A 101 4.96 6.67 28.33
CA LYS A 101 3.67 6.10 28.80
C LYS A 101 2.86 5.42 27.68
N LEU A 102 3.56 4.78 26.75
CA LEU A 102 3.00 4.03 25.64
C LEU A 102 2.94 2.52 25.89
N ASP A 103 3.47 2.07 27.01
CA ASP A 103 3.53 0.65 27.43
C ASP A 103 2.17 -0.02 27.42
N LYS A 104 1.14 0.61 27.99
CA LYS A 104 -0.23 0.09 27.97
C LYS A 104 -0.83 0.02 26.56
N LEU A 105 -0.64 1.04 25.73
CA LEU A 105 -1.13 1.01 24.36
C LEU A 105 -0.47 -0.12 23.57
N PHE A 106 0.83 -0.27 23.75
CA PHE A 106 1.61 -1.34 23.13
C PHE A 106 1.14 -2.74 23.59
N GLU A 107 1.02 -2.95 24.92
CA GLU A 107 0.74 -4.26 25.49
C GLU A 107 -0.73 -4.68 25.41
N ASP A 108 -1.66 -3.75 25.57
CA ASP A 108 -3.09 -4.03 25.68
C ASP A 108 -3.82 -3.96 24.34
N ILE A 109 -3.26 -3.25 23.35
CA ILE A 109 -3.92 -3.03 22.05
C ILE A 109 -3.04 -3.50 20.88
N GLU A 110 -1.86 -2.93 20.69
CA GLU A 110 -1.09 -3.18 19.47
C GLU A 110 -0.54 -4.60 19.37
N MET A 111 0.05 -5.11 20.44
CA MET A 111 0.59 -6.47 20.43
C MET A 111 -0.49 -7.56 20.38
N PRO A 112 -1.63 -7.47 21.11
CA PRO A 112 -2.74 -8.41 20.94
C PRO A 112 -3.37 -8.40 19.54
N LEU A 113 -3.31 -7.29 18.81
CA LEU A 113 -3.81 -7.18 17.44
C LEU A 113 -2.97 -7.99 16.44
N VAL A 114 -1.67 -8.18 16.69
CA VAL A 114 -0.76 -8.91 15.81
C VAL A 114 -1.24 -10.33 15.44
N PRO A 115 -1.53 -11.22 16.41
CA PRO A 115 -2.03 -12.56 16.09
C PRO A 115 -3.43 -12.53 15.44
N VAL A 116 -4.27 -11.56 15.75
CA VAL A 116 -5.58 -11.39 15.12
C VAL A 116 -5.42 -11.09 13.62
N LEU A 117 -4.58 -10.11 13.28
CA LEU A 117 -4.31 -9.76 11.88
C LEU A 117 -3.63 -10.92 11.14
N SER A 118 -2.69 -11.61 11.78
CA SER A 118 -2.06 -12.81 11.20
C SER A 118 -3.08 -13.89 10.87
N ALA A 119 -4.03 -14.15 11.78
CA ALA A 119 -5.10 -15.11 11.55
C ALA A 119 -6.06 -14.67 10.43
N MET A 120 -6.41 -13.37 10.36
CA MET A 120 -7.25 -12.84 9.29
C MET A 120 -6.57 -13.00 7.92
N GLU A 121 -5.27 -12.70 7.83
CA GLU A 121 -4.47 -12.88 6.61
C GLU A 121 -4.40 -14.36 6.20
N ALA A 122 -4.19 -15.25 7.15
CA ALA A 122 -4.14 -16.71 6.90
C ALA A 122 -5.49 -17.28 6.47
N ASN A 123 -6.59 -16.82 7.06
CA ASN A 123 -7.93 -17.27 6.72
C ASN A 123 -8.39 -16.79 5.34
N GLY A 124 -7.91 -15.65 4.87
CA GLY A 124 -8.32 -15.06 3.61
C GLY A 124 -9.79 -14.63 3.55
N VAL A 125 -10.20 -14.09 2.43
CA VAL A 125 -11.56 -13.60 2.18
C VAL A 125 -12.09 -14.18 0.87
N LYS A 126 -13.30 -14.72 0.88
CA LYS A 126 -13.99 -15.15 -0.32
C LYS A 126 -14.64 -13.96 -1.00
N ILE A 127 -14.39 -13.81 -2.30
CA ILE A 127 -15.02 -12.78 -3.13
C ILE A 127 -15.93 -13.42 -4.17
N ASP A 128 -16.97 -12.70 -4.57
CA ASP A 128 -17.84 -13.08 -5.69
C ASP A 128 -17.23 -12.60 -7.01
N SER A 129 -16.43 -13.46 -7.62
CA SER A 129 -15.74 -13.15 -8.87
C SER A 129 -16.68 -12.98 -10.06
N GLU A 130 -17.81 -13.71 -10.08
CA GLU A 130 -18.80 -13.59 -11.16
C GLU A 130 -19.56 -12.26 -11.03
N GLY A 131 -19.96 -11.88 -9.83
CA GLY A 131 -20.58 -10.58 -9.57
C GLY A 131 -19.63 -9.42 -9.93
N LEU A 132 -18.35 -9.52 -9.58
CA LEU A 132 -17.35 -8.52 -9.96
C LEU A 132 -17.14 -8.44 -11.47
N LYS A 133 -17.19 -9.57 -12.19
CA LYS A 133 -17.11 -9.60 -13.64
C LYS A 133 -18.30 -8.87 -14.27
N GLN A 134 -19.51 -9.13 -13.82
CA GLN A 134 -20.73 -8.45 -14.32
C GLN A 134 -20.65 -6.94 -14.06
N ILE A 135 -20.18 -6.51 -12.87
CA ILE A 135 -19.92 -5.10 -12.55
C ILE A 135 -18.89 -4.51 -13.51
N SER A 136 -17.78 -5.21 -13.76
CA SER A 136 -16.73 -4.78 -14.67
C SER A 136 -17.24 -4.59 -16.09
N GLU A 137 -18.07 -5.50 -16.59
CA GLU A 137 -18.70 -5.43 -17.93
C GLU A 137 -19.66 -4.24 -18.02
N SER A 138 -20.50 -4.03 -16.99
CA SER A 138 -21.39 -2.86 -16.93
C SER A 138 -20.61 -1.55 -16.90
N GLN A 139 -19.57 -1.46 -16.06
CA GLN A 139 -18.69 -0.30 -15.99
C GLN A 139 -17.99 -0.02 -17.32
N ALA A 140 -17.59 -1.05 -18.06
CA ALA A 140 -16.95 -0.89 -19.36
C ALA A 140 -17.89 -0.21 -20.37
N VAL A 141 -19.18 -0.60 -20.40
CA VAL A 141 -20.19 0.02 -21.26
C VAL A 141 -20.40 1.48 -20.88
N GLU A 142 -20.55 1.77 -19.59
CA GLU A 142 -20.75 3.14 -19.09
C GLU A 142 -19.55 4.04 -19.38
N ILE A 143 -18.31 3.54 -19.18
CA ILE A 143 -17.07 4.23 -19.53
C ILE A 143 -17.02 4.58 -21.01
N GLN A 144 -17.39 3.63 -21.91
CA GLN A 144 -17.41 3.88 -23.34
C GLN A 144 -18.45 4.95 -23.73
N ASP A 145 -19.61 4.95 -23.11
CA ASP A 145 -20.63 5.96 -23.35
C ASP A 145 -20.20 7.36 -22.91
N ILE A 146 -19.57 7.45 -21.73
CA ILE A 146 -19.01 8.72 -21.22
C ILE A 146 -17.85 9.18 -22.13
N GLU A 147 -16.97 8.29 -22.52
CA GLU A 147 -15.85 8.60 -23.43
C GLU A 147 -16.36 9.19 -24.75
N ARG A 148 -17.40 8.57 -25.35
CA ARG A 148 -18.03 9.08 -26.56
C ARG A 148 -18.58 10.50 -26.36
N GLN A 149 -19.31 10.74 -25.27
CA GLN A 149 -19.84 12.08 -24.95
C GLN A 149 -18.71 13.11 -24.77
N ILE A 150 -17.60 12.75 -24.13
CA ILE A 150 -16.44 13.63 -23.98
C ILE A 150 -15.83 13.97 -25.36
N PHE A 151 -15.72 12.98 -26.26
CA PHE A 151 -15.21 13.21 -27.62
C PHE A 151 -16.14 14.05 -28.47
N ASP A 152 -17.47 13.88 -28.30
CA ASP A 152 -18.45 14.72 -28.99
C ASP A 152 -18.32 16.20 -28.57
N TYR A 153 -18.17 16.49 -27.25
CA TYR A 153 -17.89 17.84 -26.78
C TYR A 153 -16.53 18.38 -27.25
N ALA A 154 -15.53 17.52 -27.26
CA ALA A 154 -14.19 17.89 -27.71
C ALA A 154 -14.08 18.05 -29.24
N GLY A 155 -14.96 17.43 -30.02
CA GLY A 155 -14.89 17.36 -31.49
C GLY A 155 -13.66 16.61 -31.99
N MET A 156 -13.08 15.72 -31.18
CA MET A 156 -11.93 14.85 -31.50
C MET A 156 -11.72 13.78 -30.43
N SER A 157 -11.11 12.67 -30.81
CA SER A 157 -10.61 11.67 -29.87
C SER A 157 -9.23 12.07 -29.30
N PHE A 158 -9.01 11.75 -28.05
CA PHE A 158 -7.74 11.99 -27.34
C PHE A 158 -7.64 11.05 -26.12
N ASN A 159 -6.48 10.95 -25.51
CA ASN A 159 -6.33 10.18 -24.29
C ASN A 159 -6.80 10.98 -23.05
N ILE A 160 -8.01 10.67 -22.56
CA ILE A 160 -8.64 11.33 -21.39
C ILE A 160 -7.82 11.11 -20.12
N SER A 161 -7.12 9.97 -20.01
CA SER A 161 -6.24 9.65 -18.89
C SER A 161 -4.91 10.40 -18.91
N SER A 162 -4.58 11.09 -20.03
CA SER A 162 -3.38 11.93 -20.12
C SER A 162 -3.66 13.33 -19.60
N PRO A 163 -3.08 13.77 -18.46
CA PRO A 163 -3.29 15.12 -17.93
C PRO A 163 -2.93 16.23 -18.92
N LYS A 164 -1.91 16.00 -19.75
CA LYS A 164 -1.48 16.94 -20.78
C LYS A 164 -2.55 17.13 -21.86
N GLN A 165 -2.97 16.03 -22.50
CA GLN A 165 -3.97 16.10 -23.57
C GLN A 165 -5.32 16.62 -23.06
N LEU A 166 -5.75 16.14 -21.88
CA LEU A 166 -6.96 16.63 -21.26
C LEU A 166 -6.90 18.13 -20.98
N GLY A 167 -5.79 18.63 -20.44
CA GLY A 167 -5.61 20.05 -20.18
C GLY A 167 -5.65 20.91 -21.45
N GLU A 168 -5.00 20.45 -22.53
CA GLU A 168 -5.06 21.12 -23.85
C GLU A 168 -6.49 21.17 -24.39
N VAL A 169 -7.24 20.07 -24.30
CA VAL A 169 -8.64 20.01 -24.76
C VAL A 169 -9.54 20.94 -23.93
N LEU A 170 -9.50 20.84 -22.61
CA LEU A 170 -10.39 21.61 -21.74
C LEU A 170 -10.10 23.11 -21.82
N PHE A 171 -8.84 23.53 -21.75
CA PHE A 171 -8.48 24.91 -21.53
C PHE A 171 -8.07 25.66 -22.81
N GLU A 172 -7.56 24.97 -23.82
CA GLU A 172 -7.18 25.64 -25.09
C GLU A 172 -8.27 25.47 -26.16
N LYS A 173 -8.82 24.26 -26.33
CA LYS A 173 -9.83 24.00 -27.36
C LYS A 173 -11.22 24.42 -26.92
N LEU A 174 -11.69 23.96 -25.77
CA LEU A 174 -13.02 24.32 -25.23
C LEU A 174 -13.03 25.67 -24.51
N LYS A 175 -11.86 26.27 -24.29
CA LYS A 175 -11.68 27.61 -23.68
C LYS A 175 -12.33 27.75 -22.30
N ILE A 176 -12.42 26.65 -21.56
CA ILE A 176 -12.90 26.65 -20.18
C ILE A 176 -11.91 27.44 -19.32
N LYS A 177 -12.40 28.27 -18.41
CA LYS A 177 -11.53 29.10 -17.57
C LYS A 177 -10.66 28.25 -16.67
N VAL A 178 -9.33 28.47 -16.73
CA VAL A 178 -8.37 27.75 -15.91
C VAL A 178 -8.46 28.21 -14.45
N PRO A 179 -8.76 27.35 -13.48
CA PRO A 179 -8.95 27.75 -12.08
C PRO A 179 -7.64 27.93 -11.31
N ALA A 180 -6.51 27.50 -11.86
CA ALA A 180 -5.22 27.51 -11.18
C ALA A 180 -4.05 27.75 -12.15
N LYS A 181 -2.88 28.15 -11.62
CA LYS A 181 -1.65 28.36 -12.42
C LYS A 181 -1.17 27.04 -13.01
N LYS A 182 -0.54 27.10 -14.18
CA LYS A 182 0.15 25.94 -14.78
C LYS A 182 1.18 25.37 -13.80
N THR A 183 1.39 24.05 -13.87
CA THR A 183 2.39 23.34 -13.07
C THR A 183 3.82 23.82 -13.41
N LYS A 184 4.81 23.43 -12.60
CA LYS A 184 6.23 23.74 -12.88
C LYS A 184 6.71 23.21 -14.24
N SER A 185 6.08 22.15 -14.76
CA SER A 185 6.32 21.59 -16.10
C SER A 185 5.53 22.27 -17.22
N GLY A 186 4.83 23.35 -16.93
CA GLY A 186 4.04 24.12 -17.91
C GLY A 186 2.70 23.49 -18.30
N GLN A 187 2.28 22.40 -17.65
CA GLN A 187 1.02 21.70 -17.92
C GLN A 187 -0.15 22.34 -17.16
N TYR A 188 -1.33 22.21 -17.71
CA TYR A 188 -2.56 22.58 -17.02
C TYR A 188 -2.86 21.60 -15.88
N PRO A 189 -3.23 22.10 -14.70
CA PRO A 189 -3.65 21.24 -13.60
C PRO A 189 -5.05 20.66 -13.92
N THR A 190 -5.14 19.33 -13.94
CA THR A 190 -6.37 18.60 -14.20
C THR A 190 -6.71 17.64 -13.07
N GLY A 191 -6.17 17.88 -11.87
CA GLY A 191 -6.50 17.11 -10.66
C GLY A 191 -7.98 17.22 -10.31
N GLU A 192 -8.50 16.27 -9.55
CA GLU A 192 -9.91 16.23 -9.13
C GLU A 192 -10.30 17.49 -8.36
N ASP A 193 -9.46 17.93 -7.42
CA ASP A 193 -9.60 19.16 -6.64
C ASP A 193 -9.70 20.43 -7.49
N VAL A 194 -9.07 20.42 -8.66
CA VAL A 194 -9.12 21.53 -9.61
C VAL A 194 -10.38 21.47 -10.46
N LEU A 195 -10.72 20.29 -11.00
CA LEU A 195 -11.92 20.11 -11.83
C LEU A 195 -13.19 20.31 -11.06
N GLN A 196 -13.26 19.91 -9.79
CA GLN A 196 -14.41 20.15 -8.91
C GLN A 196 -14.75 21.64 -8.75
N LYS A 197 -13.74 22.53 -8.76
CA LYS A 197 -13.97 23.99 -8.66
C LYS A 197 -14.62 24.60 -9.89
N ILE A 198 -14.60 23.91 -11.02
CA ILE A 198 -15.14 24.38 -12.31
C ILE A 198 -16.22 23.45 -12.87
N ILE A 199 -16.82 22.62 -12.03
CA ILE A 199 -17.80 21.61 -12.45
C ILE A 199 -19.03 22.23 -13.15
N GLY A 200 -19.40 23.45 -12.79
CA GLY A 200 -20.52 24.18 -13.39
C GLY A 200 -20.19 24.96 -14.67
N GLU A 201 -18.92 25.07 -15.05
CA GLU A 201 -18.52 25.88 -16.21
C GLU A 201 -18.82 25.19 -17.56
N HIS A 202 -18.77 23.85 -17.61
CA HIS A 202 -19.03 23.08 -18.81
C HIS A 202 -19.41 21.63 -18.50
N PRO A 203 -20.41 21.03 -19.17
CA PRO A 203 -20.83 19.65 -18.90
C PRO A 203 -19.73 18.60 -19.00
N VAL A 204 -18.72 18.82 -19.86
CA VAL A 204 -17.59 17.90 -20.04
C VAL A 204 -16.79 17.70 -18.74
N ILE A 205 -16.80 18.65 -17.82
CA ILE A 205 -16.04 18.54 -16.57
C ILE A 205 -16.62 17.42 -15.69
N GLN A 206 -17.94 17.37 -15.56
CA GLN A 206 -18.61 16.28 -14.84
C GLN A 206 -18.31 14.94 -15.50
N LEU A 207 -18.44 14.84 -16.83
CA LEU A 207 -18.14 13.60 -17.56
C LEU A 207 -16.69 13.13 -17.36
N VAL A 208 -15.72 14.03 -17.31
CA VAL A 208 -14.31 13.68 -17.03
C VAL A 208 -14.14 13.14 -15.61
N LEU A 209 -14.81 13.73 -14.63
CA LEU A 209 -14.79 13.26 -13.24
C LEU A 209 -15.42 11.86 -13.13
N ASP A 210 -16.59 11.66 -13.75
CA ASP A 210 -17.30 10.37 -13.77
C ASP A 210 -16.46 9.31 -14.49
N TYR A 211 -15.88 9.61 -15.66
CA TYR A 211 -14.96 8.74 -16.39
C TYR A 211 -13.80 8.28 -15.51
N ARG A 212 -13.16 9.21 -14.80
CA ARG A 212 -12.03 8.89 -13.93
C ARG A 212 -12.44 8.04 -12.73
N GLY A 213 -13.57 8.37 -12.11
CA GLY A 213 -14.14 7.61 -11.00
C GLY A 213 -14.43 6.17 -11.38
N LEU A 214 -15.17 5.97 -12.48
CA LEU A 214 -15.51 4.63 -13.00
C LEU A 214 -14.27 3.85 -13.45
N THR A 215 -13.36 4.50 -14.17
CA THR A 215 -12.11 3.84 -14.62
C THR A 215 -11.26 3.37 -13.43
N LYS A 216 -11.17 4.20 -12.38
CA LYS A 216 -10.46 3.85 -11.15
C LYS A 216 -11.14 2.69 -10.43
N LEU A 217 -12.47 2.74 -10.25
CA LEU A 217 -13.23 1.66 -9.62
C LEU A 217 -13.07 0.35 -10.39
N LYS A 218 -13.21 0.39 -11.71
CA LYS A 218 -13.05 -0.78 -12.57
C LYS A 218 -11.66 -1.37 -12.45
N SER A 219 -10.61 -0.57 -12.68
CA SER A 219 -9.22 -1.05 -12.71
C SER A 219 -8.71 -1.49 -11.33
N THR A 220 -9.13 -0.82 -10.24
CA THR A 220 -8.60 -1.08 -8.89
C THR A 220 -9.36 -2.20 -8.18
N TYR A 221 -10.66 -2.36 -8.45
CA TYR A 221 -11.50 -3.32 -7.74
C TYR A 221 -12.08 -4.39 -8.66
N SER A 222 -12.92 -4.02 -9.64
CA SER A 222 -13.68 -5.01 -10.41
C SER A 222 -12.79 -5.93 -11.25
N ASP A 223 -11.70 -5.41 -11.81
CA ASP A 223 -10.74 -6.19 -12.60
C ASP A 223 -9.61 -6.78 -11.73
N ALA A 224 -9.12 -6.02 -10.77
CA ALA A 224 -7.92 -6.40 -10.01
C ALA A 224 -8.21 -7.49 -8.95
N LEU A 225 -9.33 -7.39 -8.22
CA LEU A 225 -9.63 -8.31 -7.12
C LEU A 225 -9.74 -9.78 -7.57
N PRO A 226 -10.42 -10.11 -8.68
CA PRO A 226 -10.48 -11.50 -9.14
C PRO A 226 -9.10 -12.09 -9.49
N ALA A 227 -8.17 -11.26 -9.95
CA ALA A 227 -6.80 -11.69 -10.27
C ALA A 227 -5.94 -12.02 -9.04
N LEU A 228 -6.37 -11.61 -7.85
CA LEU A 228 -5.69 -11.87 -6.57
C LEU A 228 -6.17 -13.16 -5.89
N ILE A 229 -7.16 -13.85 -6.45
CA ILE A 229 -7.64 -15.12 -5.90
C ILE A 229 -6.51 -16.14 -5.95
N ASN A 230 -6.15 -16.68 -4.79
CA ASN A 230 -5.19 -17.76 -4.68
C ASN A 230 -5.78 -19.05 -5.30
N PRO A 231 -5.16 -19.64 -6.33
CA PRO A 231 -5.69 -20.83 -7.02
C PRO A 231 -5.71 -22.09 -6.14
N ILE A 232 -5.04 -22.10 -4.99
CA ILE A 232 -4.96 -23.25 -4.08
C ILE A 232 -6.23 -23.38 -3.24
N ASP A 233 -6.73 -22.27 -2.68
CA ASP A 233 -7.85 -22.25 -1.74
C ASP A 233 -9.06 -21.43 -2.21
N GLY A 234 -8.90 -20.66 -3.31
CA GLY A 234 -9.97 -19.83 -3.86
C GLY A 234 -10.27 -18.55 -3.09
N LEU A 235 -9.36 -18.12 -2.21
CA LEU A 235 -9.51 -16.95 -1.36
C LEU A 235 -8.54 -15.84 -1.75
N VAL A 236 -8.84 -14.62 -1.35
CA VAL A 236 -7.92 -13.47 -1.43
C VAL A 236 -7.25 -13.28 -0.07
N HIS A 237 -5.91 -13.21 -0.07
CA HIS A 237 -5.11 -12.99 1.12
C HIS A 237 -4.45 -11.61 1.05
N THR A 238 -5.02 -10.66 1.77
CA THR A 238 -4.45 -9.32 1.93
C THR A 238 -3.38 -9.31 3.02
N SER A 239 -2.60 -8.26 3.10
CA SER A 239 -1.73 -7.95 4.25
C SER A 239 -2.23 -6.69 4.95
N TYR A 240 -2.53 -6.77 6.24
CA TYR A 240 -2.93 -5.64 7.08
C TYR A 240 -1.72 -5.05 7.78
N ASN A 241 -1.39 -3.80 7.48
CA ASN A 241 -0.21 -3.13 8.05
C ASN A 241 -0.61 -2.20 9.19
N GLN A 242 -0.02 -2.42 10.39
CA GLN A 242 -0.22 -1.59 11.57
C GLN A 242 0.67 -0.34 11.58
N ALA A 243 1.89 -0.44 11.06
CA ALA A 243 2.94 0.56 11.19
C ALA A 243 3.16 1.38 9.89
N VAL A 244 2.08 1.88 9.27
CA VAL A 244 2.17 2.64 8.00
C VAL A 244 1.52 4.01 8.10
N THR A 245 0.37 4.13 8.77
CA THR A 245 -0.37 5.39 8.84
C THR A 245 -0.11 6.10 10.15
N ALA A 246 0.31 7.35 10.15
CA ALA A 246 0.53 8.14 11.38
C ALA A 246 -0.74 8.35 12.23
N THR A 247 -1.92 7.97 11.72
CA THR A 247 -3.22 8.18 12.38
C THR A 247 -3.73 6.97 13.16
N GLY A 248 -2.96 5.87 13.27
CA GLY A 248 -3.38 4.64 13.93
C GLY A 248 -4.36 3.77 13.12
N ARG A 249 -4.62 4.12 11.85
CA ARG A 249 -5.44 3.29 10.96
C ARG A 249 -4.62 2.15 10.38
N LEU A 250 -5.24 0.99 10.21
CA LEU A 250 -4.67 -0.08 9.41
C LEU A 250 -4.65 0.34 7.92
N SER A 251 -3.63 -0.07 7.21
CA SER A 251 -3.64 -0.07 5.74
C SER A 251 -3.61 -1.50 5.23
N SER A 252 -4.12 -1.74 4.03
CA SER A 252 -4.05 -3.04 3.38
C SER A 252 -3.20 -2.96 2.11
N THR A 253 -2.51 -4.05 1.82
CA THR A 253 -1.77 -4.26 0.57
C THR A 253 -2.15 -5.60 -0.02
N ASN A 254 -2.21 -5.68 -1.35
CA ASN A 254 -2.71 -6.84 -2.07
C ASN A 254 -4.13 -7.25 -1.62
N PRO A 255 -5.03 -6.27 -1.53
CA PRO A 255 -6.40 -6.54 -1.13
C PRO A 255 -7.10 -7.41 -2.16
#